data_7756723b79a925e982d4188e6754e034
#
_entry.id   7756723b79a925e982d4188e6754e034
#
_cell.length_a   1.000
_cell.length_b   1.000
_cell.length_c   1.000
_cell.angle_alpha   90.00
_cell.angle_beta   90.00
_cell.angle_gamma   90.00
#
_symmetry.space_group_name_H-M   'P 1'
#
loop_
_entity.id
_entity.type
_entity.pdbx_description
1 polymer ?
#
loop_
_entity_poly.entity_id
_entity_poly.type
_entity_poly.pdbx_seq_one_letter_code
_entity_poly.pdbx_strand_id
1 'polypeptide(L)'
;MREEERIYCTWLSKNLSKRRFAHVLSVVKEAERLARWNGADIEKCRLAALLHDCAKEMPLEEMQKICRREHFEDLSERDLENGEILHGFVASVFVKESFGIQDEEVLEAIRYHTVGKAGMSLVGKIVYIADAIEETRNYPSVDKIRKKTYEDLEQGILMEIKHKLEYLSSTGAILHPNTLEWKKSLEEES
;
A
#
# COMPACT_ATOMS: atom_id res chain seq x y z
N MET A 1 -11.47 8.40 17.62
CA MET A 1 -11.74 8.43 16.16
C MET A 1 -12.31 9.80 15.83
N ARG A 2 -11.66 10.54 14.97
CA ARG A 2 -12.10 11.87 14.52
C ARG A 2 -13.37 11.78 13.69
N GLU A 3 -14.10 12.89 13.53
CA GLU A 3 -15.35 12.90 12.75
C GLU A 3 -15.12 12.52 11.29
N GLU A 4 -14.05 13.04 10.69
CA GLU A 4 -13.64 12.70 9.31
C GLU A 4 -13.39 11.19 9.12
N GLU A 5 -12.70 10.56 10.07
CA GLU A 5 -12.46 9.11 10.03
C GLU A 5 -13.74 8.29 10.11
N ARG A 6 -14.75 8.77 10.81
CA ARG A 6 -16.06 8.13 10.84
C ARG A 6 -16.72 8.13 9.47
N ILE A 7 -16.54 9.21 8.70
CA ILE A 7 -17.02 9.31 7.32
C ILE A 7 -16.32 8.26 6.47
N TYR A 8 -14.98 8.18 6.53
CA TYR A 8 -14.20 7.21 5.77
C TYR A 8 -14.55 5.77 6.15
N CYS A 9 -14.59 5.44 7.44
CA CYS A 9 -14.99 4.11 7.90
C CYS A 9 -16.42 3.74 7.47
N THR A 10 -17.35 4.69 7.51
CA THR A 10 -18.73 4.46 7.07
C THR A 10 -18.77 4.18 5.57
N TRP A 11 -18.01 4.93 4.77
CA TRP A 11 -17.92 4.70 3.33
C TRP A 11 -17.29 3.34 3.03
N LEU A 12 -16.12 3.04 3.63
CA LEU A 12 -15.40 1.78 3.43
C LEU A 12 -16.26 0.57 3.82
N SER A 13 -16.98 0.63 4.94
CA SER A 13 -17.84 -0.47 5.39
C SER A 13 -19.01 -0.77 4.46
N LYS A 14 -19.42 0.20 3.63
CA LYS A 14 -20.49 0.04 2.63
C LYS A 14 -19.98 -0.42 1.27
N ASN A 15 -18.74 -0.10 0.94
CA ASN A 15 -18.16 -0.30 -0.39
C ASN A 15 -17.14 -1.43 -0.47
N LEU A 16 -16.65 -1.92 0.67
CA LEU A 16 -15.75 -3.07 0.75
C LEU A 16 -16.44 -4.28 1.36
N SER A 17 -16.03 -5.46 0.96
CA SER A 17 -16.40 -6.70 1.63
C SER A 17 -16.00 -6.66 3.11
N LYS A 18 -16.74 -7.39 3.97
CA LYS A 18 -16.43 -7.47 5.40
C LYS A 18 -15.00 -7.93 5.66
N ARG A 19 -14.49 -8.86 4.84
CA ARG A 19 -13.11 -9.35 4.94
C ARG A 19 -12.12 -8.25 4.63
N ARG A 20 -12.34 -7.50 3.54
CA ARG A 20 -11.43 -6.42 3.14
C ARG A 20 -11.44 -5.27 4.16
N PHE A 21 -12.61 -4.89 4.65
CA PHE A 21 -12.71 -3.86 5.67
C PHE A 21 -12.02 -4.26 6.98
N ALA A 22 -12.14 -5.53 7.42
CA ALA A 22 -11.41 -6.03 8.59
C ALA A 22 -9.89 -5.99 8.40
N HIS A 23 -9.41 -6.36 7.19
CA HIS A 23 -8.01 -6.23 6.81
C HIS A 23 -7.53 -4.76 6.91
N VAL A 24 -8.25 -3.81 6.33
CA VAL A 24 -7.92 -2.38 6.41
C VAL A 24 -7.75 -1.92 7.87
N LEU A 25 -8.66 -2.32 8.77
CA LEU A 25 -8.55 -1.97 10.18
C LEU A 25 -7.33 -2.61 10.87
N SER A 26 -6.92 -3.79 10.42
CA SER A 26 -5.70 -4.44 10.90
C SER A 26 -4.44 -3.74 10.41
N VAL A 27 -4.43 -3.32 9.13
CA VAL A 27 -3.33 -2.50 8.56
C VAL A 27 -3.19 -1.18 9.31
N VAL A 28 -4.29 -0.50 9.64
CA VAL A 28 -4.28 0.74 10.44
C VAL A 28 -3.57 0.53 11.78
N LYS A 29 -3.90 -0.53 12.52
CA LYS A 29 -3.27 -0.85 13.80
C LYS A 29 -1.76 -1.07 13.66
N GLU A 30 -1.36 -1.81 12.63
CA GLU A 30 0.05 -2.12 12.39
C GLU A 30 0.82 -0.87 11.94
N ALA A 31 0.25 -0.06 11.05
CA ALA A 31 0.84 1.20 10.61
C ALA A 31 1.04 2.17 11.79
N GLU A 32 0.07 2.26 12.73
CA GLU A 32 0.23 3.07 13.94
C GLU A 32 1.37 2.57 14.85
N ARG A 33 1.52 1.25 14.99
CA ARG A 33 2.62 0.66 15.79
C ARG A 33 3.98 0.99 15.17
N LEU A 34 4.11 0.77 13.86
CA LEU A 34 5.32 1.05 13.12
C LEU A 34 5.66 2.53 13.08
N ALA A 35 4.64 3.41 12.96
CA ALA A 35 4.84 4.86 13.00
C ALA A 35 5.41 5.31 14.35
N ARG A 36 4.87 4.83 15.47
CA ARG A 36 5.43 5.11 16.81
C ARG A 36 6.85 4.58 16.96
N TRP A 37 7.12 3.39 16.44
CA TRP A 37 8.43 2.74 16.56
C TRP A 37 9.52 3.47 15.77
N ASN A 38 9.17 4.00 14.61
CA ASN A 38 10.10 4.65 13.69
C ASN A 38 10.07 6.19 13.74
N GLY A 39 9.27 6.81 14.63
CA GLY A 39 9.19 8.26 14.76
C GLY A 39 8.50 8.95 13.57
N ALA A 40 7.63 8.24 12.84
CA ALA A 40 6.86 8.79 11.73
C ALA A 40 5.60 9.53 12.20
N ASP A 41 5.01 10.31 11.30
CA ASP A 41 3.70 10.94 11.54
C ASP A 41 2.60 9.88 11.63
N ILE A 42 2.13 9.61 12.85
CA ILE A 42 1.13 8.58 13.14
C ILE A 42 -0.18 8.86 12.42
N GLU A 43 -0.57 10.14 12.31
CA GLU A 43 -1.83 10.51 11.70
C GLU A 43 -1.82 10.32 10.18
N LYS A 44 -0.71 10.66 9.52
CA LYS A 44 -0.52 10.39 8.10
C LYS A 44 -0.48 8.89 7.81
N CYS A 45 0.29 8.12 8.59
CA CYS A 45 0.36 6.66 8.45
C CYS A 45 -1.02 6.02 8.65
N ARG A 46 -1.77 6.46 9.66
CA ARG A 46 -3.11 5.98 9.96
C ARG A 46 -4.10 6.32 8.84
N LEU A 47 -4.10 7.55 8.34
CA LEU A 47 -4.98 7.98 7.25
C LEU A 47 -4.69 7.23 5.96
N ALA A 48 -3.43 7.14 5.58
CA ALA A 48 -3.03 6.39 4.39
C ALA A 48 -3.38 4.90 4.50
N ALA A 49 -3.10 4.26 5.65
CA ALA A 49 -3.47 2.88 5.91
C ALA A 49 -4.99 2.65 5.89
N LEU A 50 -5.80 3.60 6.38
CA LEU A 50 -7.25 3.50 6.35
C LEU A 50 -7.80 3.52 4.91
N LEU A 51 -7.17 4.27 4.02
CA LEU A 51 -7.68 4.54 2.68
C LEU A 51 -6.97 3.78 1.55
N HIS A 52 -5.85 3.06 1.84
CA HIS A 52 -5.02 2.42 0.81
C HIS A 52 -5.78 1.51 -0.14
N ASP A 53 -6.73 0.77 0.38
CA ASP A 53 -7.50 -0.28 -0.32
C ASP A 53 -8.92 0.17 -0.73
N CYS A 54 -9.24 1.48 -0.66
CA CYS A 54 -10.59 1.97 -0.94
C CYS A 54 -11.07 1.65 -2.37
N ALA A 55 -10.18 1.46 -3.33
CA ALA A 55 -10.48 1.08 -4.70
C ALA A 55 -10.26 -0.42 -5.00
N LYS A 56 -9.92 -1.25 -4.00
CA LYS A 56 -9.54 -2.66 -4.21
C LYS A 56 -10.60 -3.51 -4.89
N GLU A 57 -11.84 -3.26 -4.62
CA GLU A 57 -12.98 -4.01 -5.15
C GLU A 57 -13.71 -3.26 -6.28
N MET A 58 -13.08 -2.21 -6.83
CA MET A 58 -13.56 -1.49 -8.01
C MET A 58 -13.41 -2.35 -9.28
N PRO A 59 -14.37 -2.34 -10.21
CA PRO A 59 -14.24 -3.03 -11.49
C PRO A 59 -13.00 -2.57 -12.28
N LEU A 60 -12.30 -3.52 -12.93
CA LEU A 60 -11.07 -3.24 -13.69
C LEU A 60 -11.27 -2.17 -14.76
N GLU A 61 -12.38 -2.21 -15.49
CA GLU A 61 -12.70 -1.21 -16.53
C GLU A 61 -12.80 0.23 -15.97
N GLU A 62 -13.29 0.39 -14.74
CA GLU A 62 -13.34 1.70 -14.08
C GLU A 62 -11.96 2.15 -13.66
N MET A 63 -11.14 1.24 -13.10
CA MET A 63 -9.74 1.53 -12.77
C MET A 63 -8.96 1.97 -14.01
N GLN A 64 -9.11 1.26 -15.13
CA GLN A 64 -8.46 1.60 -16.40
C GLN A 64 -8.85 3.00 -16.90
N LYS A 65 -10.13 3.36 -16.83
CA LYS A 65 -10.61 4.70 -17.23
C LYS A 65 -9.95 5.81 -16.40
N ILE A 66 -9.86 5.60 -15.09
CA ILE A 66 -9.21 6.57 -14.17
C ILE A 66 -7.73 6.66 -14.49
N CYS A 67 -7.02 5.53 -14.61
CA CYS A 67 -5.59 5.53 -14.90
C CYS A 67 -5.25 6.17 -16.25
N ARG A 68 -6.07 5.94 -17.29
CA ARG A 68 -5.89 6.59 -18.59
C ARG A 68 -6.16 8.09 -18.56
N ARG A 69 -7.13 8.54 -17.74
CA ARG A 69 -7.42 9.97 -17.54
C ARG A 69 -6.26 10.69 -16.85
N GLU A 70 -5.68 10.07 -15.82
CA GLU A 70 -4.62 10.68 -15.00
C GLU A 70 -3.23 10.59 -15.65
N HIS A 71 -3.04 9.76 -16.67
CA HIS A 71 -1.77 9.60 -17.39
C HIS A 71 -0.58 9.35 -16.46
N PHE A 72 -0.66 8.34 -15.58
CA PHE A 72 0.44 7.96 -14.69
C PHE A 72 1.66 7.49 -15.50
N GLU A 73 2.78 8.19 -15.38
CA GLU A 73 4.04 7.86 -16.05
C GLU A 73 4.61 6.49 -15.61
N ASP A 74 4.28 6.07 -14.38
CA ASP A 74 4.71 4.81 -13.80
C ASP A 74 3.93 3.59 -14.32
N LEU A 75 2.86 3.78 -15.13
CA LEU A 75 2.02 2.68 -15.62
C LEU A 75 2.22 2.43 -17.11
N SER A 76 2.56 1.20 -17.48
CA SER A 76 2.56 0.72 -18.86
C SER A 76 1.18 0.20 -19.27
N GLU A 77 0.94 0.04 -20.58
CA GLU A 77 -0.29 -0.60 -21.09
C GLU A 77 -0.49 -2.02 -20.53
N ARG A 78 0.59 -2.74 -20.25
CA ARG A 78 0.52 -4.06 -19.62
C ARG A 78 0.01 -4.00 -18.18
N ASP A 79 0.38 -2.97 -17.43
CA ASP A 79 -0.05 -2.81 -16.03
C ASP A 79 -1.55 -2.51 -15.96
N LEU A 80 -2.12 -1.88 -17.01
CA LEU A 80 -3.55 -1.58 -17.07
C LEU A 80 -4.44 -2.85 -17.08
N GLU A 81 -3.90 -4.00 -17.41
CA GLU A 81 -4.63 -5.27 -17.36
C GLU A 81 -4.66 -5.91 -15.95
N ASN A 82 -4.04 -5.24 -14.94
CA ASN A 82 -3.88 -5.82 -13.61
C ASN A 82 -4.44 -4.93 -12.49
N GLY A 83 -5.67 -5.22 -12.06
CA GLY A 83 -6.31 -4.50 -10.96
C GLY A 83 -5.52 -4.53 -9.64
N GLU A 84 -4.66 -5.56 -9.41
CA GLU A 84 -3.76 -5.60 -8.25
C GLU A 84 -2.70 -4.50 -8.29
N ILE A 85 -2.28 -4.06 -9.48
CA ILE A 85 -1.38 -2.92 -9.65
C ILE A 85 -2.17 -1.61 -9.57
N LEU A 86 -3.31 -1.53 -10.28
CA LEU A 86 -4.02 -0.28 -10.49
C LEU A 86 -4.70 0.28 -9.25
N HIS A 87 -5.16 -0.58 -8.32
CA HIS A 87 -6.03 -0.11 -7.24
C HIS A 87 -5.37 0.95 -6.34
N GLY A 88 -4.06 0.90 -6.10
CA GLY A 88 -3.34 1.92 -5.33
C GLY A 88 -3.31 3.27 -6.05
N PHE A 89 -3.03 3.26 -7.35
CA PHE A 89 -3.07 4.47 -8.20
C PHE A 89 -4.46 5.08 -8.20
N VAL A 90 -5.48 4.27 -8.43
CA VAL A 90 -6.89 4.68 -8.43
C VAL A 90 -7.34 5.18 -7.05
N ALA A 91 -6.96 4.49 -5.97
CA ALA A 91 -7.26 4.91 -4.61
C ALA A 91 -6.71 6.31 -4.31
N SER A 92 -5.48 6.62 -4.75
CA SER A 92 -4.89 7.96 -4.54
C SER A 92 -5.67 9.07 -5.24
N VAL A 93 -6.20 8.82 -6.43
CA VAL A 93 -7.08 9.76 -7.15
C VAL A 93 -8.43 9.88 -6.45
N PHE A 94 -9.03 8.75 -6.13
CA PHE A 94 -10.34 8.70 -5.49
C PHE A 94 -10.37 9.49 -4.17
N VAL A 95 -9.38 9.30 -3.29
CA VAL A 95 -9.35 9.99 -2.00
C VAL A 95 -9.10 11.49 -2.17
N LYS A 96 -8.33 11.90 -3.18
CA LYS A 96 -8.12 13.30 -3.53
C LYS A 96 -9.41 13.96 -4.01
N GLU A 97 -10.13 13.32 -4.93
CA GLU A 97 -11.35 13.87 -5.52
C GLU A 97 -12.57 13.78 -4.58
N SER A 98 -12.74 12.65 -3.87
CA SER A 98 -13.96 12.39 -3.10
C SER A 98 -13.86 12.80 -1.63
N PHE A 99 -12.67 12.76 -1.05
CA PHE A 99 -12.44 13.07 0.36
C PHE A 99 -11.62 14.36 0.56
N GLY A 100 -11.14 14.99 -0.51
CA GLY A 100 -10.38 16.24 -0.45
C GLY A 100 -8.99 16.08 0.16
N ILE A 101 -8.41 14.86 0.20
CA ILE A 101 -7.07 14.65 0.72
C ILE A 101 -6.04 15.28 -0.22
N GLN A 102 -5.20 16.19 0.31
CA GLN A 102 -4.20 16.92 -0.46
C GLN A 102 -2.76 16.68 0.02
N ASP A 103 -2.58 15.93 1.12
CA ASP A 103 -1.25 15.65 1.66
C ASP A 103 -0.52 14.65 0.74
N GLU A 104 0.59 15.11 0.14
CA GLU A 104 1.32 14.34 -0.88
C GLU A 104 1.96 13.07 -0.30
N GLU A 105 2.39 13.06 0.98
CA GLU A 105 2.93 11.83 1.59
C GLU A 105 1.83 10.79 1.80
N VAL A 106 0.61 11.22 2.15
CA VAL A 106 -0.55 10.33 2.26
C VAL A 106 -0.94 9.78 0.89
N LEU A 107 -1.00 10.64 -0.13
CA LEU A 107 -1.33 10.25 -1.51
C LEU A 107 -0.27 9.32 -2.10
N GLU A 108 1.02 9.60 -1.85
CA GLU A 108 2.14 8.73 -2.24
C GLU A 108 2.02 7.34 -1.58
N ALA A 109 1.82 7.32 -0.26
CA ALA A 109 1.68 6.08 0.49
C ALA A 109 0.53 5.21 -0.03
N ILE A 110 -0.63 5.81 -0.33
CA ILE A 110 -1.78 5.12 -0.93
C ILE A 110 -1.44 4.60 -2.33
N ARG A 111 -0.83 5.45 -3.17
CA ARG A 111 -0.52 5.11 -4.56
C ARG A 111 0.42 3.93 -4.69
N TYR A 112 1.47 3.90 -3.88
CA TYR A 112 2.55 2.94 -4.03
C TYR A 112 2.54 1.80 -3.01
N HIS A 113 1.48 1.66 -2.18
CA HIS A 113 1.43 0.62 -1.16
C HIS A 113 1.54 -0.81 -1.72
N THR A 114 1.23 -1.03 -2.99
CA THR A 114 1.33 -2.36 -3.62
C THR A 114 2.66 -2.58 -4.32
N VAL A 115 3.08 -1.63 -5.13
CA VAL A 115 4.27 -1.79 -6.00
C VAL A 115 5.55 -1.24 -5.37
N GLY A 116 5.41 -0.33 -4.41
CA GLY A 116 6.52 0.40 -3.84
C GLY A 116 7.11 1.41 -4.84
N LYS A 117 8.09 2.18 -4.38
CA LYS A 117 8.88 3.10 -5.21
C LYS A 117 10.19 3.44 -4.49
N ALA A 118 11.29 3.55 -5.21
CA ALA A 118 12.54 4.06 -4.67
C ALA A 118 12.36 5.49 -4.15
N GLY A 119 12.93 5.79 -2.99
CA GLY A 119 12.83 7.11 -2.36
C GLY A 119 11.46 7.44 -1.73
N MET A 120 10.60 6.45 -1.48
CA MET A 120 9.34 6.68 -0.75
C MET A 120 9.57 7.35 0.60
N SER A 121 8.62 8.20 1.00
CA SER A 121 8.55 8.78 2.33
C SER A 121 8.48 7.70 3.42
N LEU A 122 8.83 8.06 4.65
CA LEU A 122 8.70 7.14 5.79
C LEU A 122 7.24 6.68 5.98
N VAL A 123 6.26 7.55 5.71
CA VAL A 123 4.83 7.20 5.71
C VAL A 123 4.54 6.12 4.67
N GLY A 124 5.05 6.28 3.45
CA GLY A 124 4.89 5.30 2.38
C GLY A 124 5.51 3.95 2.72
N LYS A 125 6.75 3.94 3.22
CA LYS A 125 7.44 2.71 3.68
C LYS A 125 6.64 1.97 4.75
N ILE A 126 6.10 2.70 5.73
CA ILE A 126 5.31 2.12 6.82
C ILE A 126 4.00 1.52 6.32
N VAL A 127 3.25 2.22 5.46
CA VAL A 127 1.98 1.70 4.94
C VAL A 127 2.20 0.46 4.08
N TYR A 128 3.23 0.48 3.21
CA TYR A 128 3.61 -0.66 2.38
C TYR A 128 3.86 -1.92 3.21
N ILE A 129 4.72 -1.81 4.23
CA ILE A 129 5.08 -2.99 5.03
C ILE A 129 3.96 -3.39 6.00
N ALA A 130 3.19 -2.43 6.55
CA ALA A 130 2.05 -2.72 7.41
C ALA A 130 0.99 -3.58 6.72
N ASP A 131 0.70 -3.28 5.44
CA ASP A 131 -0.21 -4.11 4.62
C ASP A 131 0.29 -5.55 4.49
N ALA A 132 1.59 -5.73 4.32
CA ALA A 132 2.18 -7.06 4.14
C ALA A 132 2.26 -7.89 5.43
N ILE A 133 2.38 -7.25 6.62
CA ILE A 133 2.66 -7.96 7.87
C ILE A 133 1.58 -7.86 8.95
N GLU A 134 0.46 -7.18 8.69
CA GLU A 134 -0.62 -7.04 9.68
C GLU A 134 -1.04 -8.40 10.30
N GLU A 135 -1.68 -8.36 11.46
CA GLU A 135 -1.89 -9.54 12.33
C GLU A 135 -2.63 -10.72 11.66
N THR A 136 -3.47 -10.46 10.64
CA THR A 136 -4.24 -11.51 9.97
C THR A 136 -3.47 -12.15 8.80
N ARG A 137 -2.32 -11.60 8.40
CA ARG A 137 -1.48 -12.18 7.35
C ARG A 137 -0.86 -13.49 7.82
N ASN A 138 -1.07 -14.54 7.00
CA ASN A 138 -0.58 -15.89 7.30
C ASN A 138 -0.01 -16.52 6.02
N TYR A 139 1.22 -16.21 5.70
CA TYR A 139 1.98 -16.78 4.59
C TYR A 139 3.38 -17.22 5.06
N PRO A 140 4.04 -18.13 4.34
CA PRO A 140 5.39 -18.53 4.70
C PRO A 140 6.30 -17.31 4.88
N SER A 141 7.09 -17.31 5.93
CA SER A 141 8.03 -16.23 6.27
C SER A 141 7.44 -14.96 6.90
N VAL A 142 6.11 -14.76 7.00
CA VAL A 142 5.54 -13.53 7.56
C VAL A 142 6.07 -13.18 8.94
N ASP A 143 6.23 -14.15 9.85
CA ASP A 143 6.75 -13.91 11.19
C ASP A 143 8.23 -13.47 11.19
N LYS A 144 9.01 -13.97 10.23
CA LYS A 144 10.40 -13.54 10.05
C LYS A 144 10.45 -12.09 9.54
N ILE A 145 9.56 -11.75 8.60
CA ILE A 145 9.44 -10.40 8.06
C ILE A 145 8.99 -9.44 9.17
N ARG A 146 7.96 -9.80 9.95
CA ARG A 146 7.52 -9.02 11.13
C ARG A 146 8.68 -8.70 12.06
N LYS A 147 9.39 -9.76 12.50
CA LYS A 147 10.54 -9.60 13.39
C LYS A 147 11.58 -8.66 12.78
N LYS A 148 11.95 -8.87 11.52
CA LYS A 148 12.95 -8.06 10.83
C LYS A 148 12.52 -6.61 10.69
N THR A 149 11.25 -6.34 10.39
CA THR A 149 10.69 -4.99 10.28
C THR A 149 10.82 -4.19 11.59
N TYR A 150 10.64 -4.83 12.75
CA TYR A 150 10.81 -4.16 14.05
C TYR A 150 12.27 -4.01 14.49
N GLU A 151 13.18 -4.81 13.93
CA GLU A 151 14.63 -4.62 14.11
C GLU A 151 15.18 -3.52 13.22
N ASP A 152 14.74 -3.50 11.96
CA ASP A 152 15.19 -2.62 10.90
C ASP A 152 14.12 -2.55 9.81
N LEU A 153 13.48 -1.39 9.67
CA LEU A 153 12.36 -1.19 8.76
C LEU A 153 12.71 -1.52 7.31
N GLU A 154 13.86 -1.03 6.84
CA GLU A 154 14.26 -1.19 5.43
C GLU A 154 14.67 -2.63 5.12
N GLN A 155 15.35 -3.28 6.04
CA GLN A 155 15.64 -4.71 5.92
C GLN A 155 14.38 -5.58 5.97
N GLY A 156 13.38 -5.20 6.75
CA GLY A 156 12.06 -5.84 6.76
C GLY A 156 11.35 -5.70 5.41
N ILE A 157 11.35 -4.49 4.85
CA ILE A 157 10.80 -4.21 3.51
C ILE A 157 11.56 -4.99 2.43
N LEU A 158 12.89 -4.98 2.45
CA LEU A 158 13.70 -5.73 1.49
C LEU A 158 13.40 -7.23 1.54
N MET A 159 13.20 -7.77 2.74
CA MET A 159 12.83 -9.18 2.92
C MET A 159 11.42 -9.48 2.36
N GLU A 160 10.48 -8.58 2.56
CA GLU A 160 9.12 -8.68 1.98
C GLU A 160 9.17 -8.62 0.47
N ILE A 161 9.90 -7.65 -0.11
CA ILE A 161 10.05 -7.54 -1.57
C ILE A 161 10.63 -8.83 -2.16
N LYS A 162 11.67 -9.41 -1.57
CA LYS A 162 12.25 -10.66 -2.03
C LYS A 162 11.22 -11.80 -2.02
N HIS A 163 10.44 -11.92 -0.94
CA HIS A 163 9.36 -12.90 -0.85
C HIS A 163 8.28 -12.68 -1.91
N LYS A 164 7.86 -11.43 -2.11
CA LYS A 164 6.88 -11.05 -3.15
C LYS A 164 7.37 -11.40 -4.56
N LEU A 165 8.64 -11.11 -4.86
CA LEU A 165 9.24 -11.43 -6.16
C LEU A 165 9.28 -12.94 -6.44
N GLU A 166 9.63 -13.76 -5.45
CA GLU A 166 9.57 -15.22 -5.54
C GLU A 166 8.14 -15.71 -5.84
N TYR A 167 7.15 -15.18 -5.13
CA TYR A 167 5.74 -15.49 -5.35
C TYR A 167 5.28 -15.10 -6.76
N LEU A 168 5.52 -13.86 -7.19
CA LEU A 168 5.12 -13.37 -8.51
C LEU A 168 5.80 -14.16 -9.63
N SER A 169 7.08 -14.50 -9.48
CA SER A 169 7.81 -15.35 -10.42
C SER A 169 7.20 -16.75 -10.53
N SER A 170 6.81 -17.35 -9.40
CA SER A 170 6.22 -18.69 -9.37
C SER A 170 4.83 -18.76 -10.00
N THR A 171 4.08 -17.65 -9.99
CA THR A 171 2.72 -17.56 -10.53
C THR A 171 2.66 -17.00 -11.95
N GLY A 172 3.77 -16.49 -12.49
CA GLY A 172 3.82 -15.80 -13.78
C GLY A 172 3.09 -14.44 -13.76
N ALA A 173 2.86 -13.87 -12.58
CA ALA A 173 2.19 -12.60 -12.42
C ALA A 173 3.05 -11.41 -12.89
N ILE A 174 2.40 -10.29 -13.21
CA ILE A 174 3.08 -9.07 -13.68
C ILE A 174 3.90 -8.49 -12.53
N LEU A 175 5.17 -8.25 -12.81
CA LEU A 175 6.09 -7.57 -11.93
C LEU A 175 6.24 -6.12 -12.37
N HIS A 176 5.90 -5.19 -11.49
CA HIS A 176 6.02 -3.76 -11.75
C HIS A 176 7.49 -3.29 -11.63
N PRO A 177 8.00 -2.45 -12.56
CA PRO A 177 9.38 -1.98 -12.52
C PRO A 177 9.78 -1.29 -11.21
N ASN A 178 8.91 -0.47 -10.65
CA ASN A 178 9.16 0.24 -9.39
C ASN A 178 9.59 -0.70 -8.24
N THR A 179 9.00 -1.91 -8.17
CA THR A 179 9.37 -2.89 -7.14
C THR A 179 10.83 -3.34 -7.29
N LEU A 180 11.30 -3.52 -8.53
CA LEU A 180 12.70 -3.90 -8.80
C LEU A 180 13.65 -2.76 -8.52
N GLU A 181 13.31 -1.54 -8.92
CA GLU A 181 14.13 -0.35 -8.69
C GLU A 181 14.26 -0.08 -7.19
N TRP A 182 13.16 -0.19 -6.45
CA TRP A 182 13.17 -0.02 -5.00
C TRP A 182 13.99 -1.08 -4.30
N LYS A 183 13.85 -2.35 -4.71
CA LYS A 183 14.71 -3.44 -4.20
C LYS A 183 16.20 -3.09 -4.37
N LYS A 184 16.57 -2.64 -5.57
CA LYS A 184 17.95 -2.27 -5.87
C LYS A 184 18.45 -1.13 -4.99
N SER A 185 17.66 -0.06 -4.83
CA SER A 185 17.96 1.07 -3.94
C SER A 185 18.23 0.60 -2.50
N LEU A 186 17.34 -0.25 -1.95
CA LEU A 186 17.50 -0.78 -0.59
C LEU A 186 18.74 -1.69 -0.43
N GLU A 187 19.15 -2.40 -1.49
CA GLU A 187 20.36 -3.23 -1.47
C GLU A 187 21.66 -2.39 -1.56
N GLU A 188 21.59 -1.22 -2.17
CA GLU A 188 22.73 -0.30 -2.27
C GLU A 188 22.93 0.54 -0.98
N GLU A 189 21.87 0.74 -0.19
CA GLU A 189 21.87 1.51 1.06
C GLU A 189 22.20 0.63 2.30
N SER A 190 22.26 -0.69 2.14
CA SER A 190 22.49 -1.69 3.20
C SER A 190 23.98 -2.03 3.34
#